data_fdbb9a586a66efe8111c2153072545c0
#
_entry.id   fdbb9a586a66efe8111c2153072545c0
#
_cell.length_a   1.000
_cell.length_b   1.000
_cell.length_c   1.000
_cell.angle_alpha   90.00
_cell.angle_beta   90.00
_cell.angle_gamma   90.00
#
_symmetry.space_group_name_H-M   'P 1'
#
loop_
_entity.id
_entity.type
_entity.pdbx_description
1 polymer ?
#
loop_
_entity_poly.entity_id
_entity_poly.type
_entity_poly.pdbx_seq_one_letter_code
_entity_poly.pdbx_strand_id
1 'polypeptide(L)'
;MEKFLTDMHTHSSPASHDGRNTAAEMLCEAQKRGVAFYGFSEHFDYDYDIAKMSKEEYDSTRNGDEGEYFHATRHLQEDYEGVINVAVGAEFGYSEKEEVQGRYAATYEKYRPDFIINSVHGGDGMDFIRYTFTERKEDIYRMYLRLIRKSLDVPYHYDIVGHIGYIARYVPFEDKSFSLEEFGEEIDDILKTIIAKDKILEVNSATKNLPQLCLPDVNVLQRYYELGGRNVSFGSDSHFTSRILDKREEIVAALKQIGFTYITVPFKGEYIKVEI
;
A
#
# COMPACT_ATOMS: atom_id res chain seq x y z
N MET A 1 -8.41 -17.46 -21.86
CA MET A 1 -7.37 -16.46 -21.59
C MET A 1 -6.69 -16.82 -20.30
N GLU A 2 -5.37 -16.84 -20.28
CA GLU A 2 -4.61 -17.03 -19.04
C GLU A 2 -4.95 -15.88 -18.08
N LYS A 3 -5.37 -16.23 -16.85
CA LYS A 3 -5.59 -15.23 -15.81
C LYS A 3 -4.24 -14.81 -15.24
N PHE A 4 -3.79 -13.62 -15.57
CA PHE A 4 -2.58 -13.08 -14.96
C PHE A 4 -2.83 -12.72 -13.50
N LEU A 5 -2.13 -13.39 -12.58
CA LEU A 5 -2.14 -13.06 -11.17
C LEU A 5 -1.19 -11.90 -10.91
N THR A 6 -1.62 -10.96 -10.07
CA THR A 6 -0.82 -9.77 -9.73
C THR A 6 -0.80 -9.57 -8.22
N ASP A 7 0.35 -9.18 -7.67
CA ASP A 7 0.50 -8.77 -6.27
C ASP A 7 1.52 -7.64 -6.21
N MET A 8 1.05 -6.41 -5.99
CA MET A 8 1.87 -5.20 -6.11
C MET A 8 2.31 -4.62 -4.75
N HIS A 9 1.95 -5.29 -3.63
CA HIS A 9 2.31 -4.81 -2.30
C HIS A 9 2.86 -5.97 -1.48
N THR A 10 4.18 -6.05 -1.39
CA THR A 10 4.88 -7.11 -0.65
C THR A 10 6.18 -6.60 -0.04
N HIS A 11 6.58 -7.20 1.06
CA HIS A 11 7.76 -6.84 1.85
C HIS A 11 8.68 -8.01 2.05
N SER A 12 9.99 -7.75 2.09
CA SER A 12 11.03 -8.77 2.25
C SER A 12 12.07 -8.39 3.28
N SER A 13 12.78 -9.38 3.79
CA SER A 13 13.92 -9.20 4.69
C SER A 13 15.25 -9.18 3.91
N PRO A 14 16.22 -8.36 4.29
CA PRO A 14 16.24 -7.40 5.39
C PRO A 14 15.77 -5.99 5.01
N ALA A 15 15.21 -5.81 3.80
CA ALA A 15 14.84 -4.49 3.30
C ALA A 15 13.73 -3.85 4.16
N SER A 16 12.65 -4.58 4.47
CA SER A 16 11.69 -4.20 5.50
C SER A 16 12.02 -4.89 6.83
N HIS A 17 11.97 -4.16 7.93
CA HIS A 17 12.33 -4.65 9.28
C HIS A 17 11.41 -5.79 9.77
N ASP A 18 10.19 -5.83 9.30
CA ASP A 18 9.17 -6.81 9.64
C ASP A 18 8.97 -7.89 8.56
N GLY A 19 9.70 -7.82 7.45
CA GLY A 19 9.81 -8.90 6.48
C GLY A 19 10.40 -10.17 7.09
N ARG A 20 9.87 -11.34 6.75
CA ARG A 20 10.29 -12.63 7.34
C ARG A 20 10.98 -13.56 6.35
N ASN A 21 10.82 -13.31 5.07
CA ASN A 21 11.46 -14.07 4.01
C ASN A 21 12.30 -13.12 3.14
N THR A 22 13.38 -13.63 2.57
CA THR A 22 14.21 -12.87 1.63
C THR A 22 13.45 -12.56 0.35
N ALA A 23 13.86 -11.52 -0.38
CA ALA A 23 13.27 -11.18 -1.67
C ALA A 23 13.27 -12.36 -2.66
N ALA A 24 14.37 -13.15 -2.67
CA ALA A 24 14.48 -14.35 -3.52
C ALA A 24 13.47 -15.44 -3.12
N GLU A 25 13.26 -15.69 -1.81
CA GLU A 25 12.25 -16.63 -1.33
C GLU A 25 10.83 -16.19 -1.67
N MET A 26 10.53 -14.89 -1.48
CA MET A 26 9.25 -14.30 -1.83
C MET A 26 8.98 -14.46 -3.32
N LEU A 27 9.93 -14.13 -4.18
CA LEU A 27 9.79 -14.22 -5.63
C LEU A 27 9.66 -15.67 -6.12
N CYS A 28 10.43 -16.59 -5.55
CA CYS A 28 10.32 -18.03 -5.86
C CYS A 28 8.91 -18.57 -5.53
N GLU A 29 8.34 -18.14 -4.41
CA GLU A 29 6.98 -18.55 -4.05
C GLU A 29 5.92 -17.88 -4.94
N ALA A 30 6.09 -16.61 -5.28
CA ALA A 30 5.21 -15.91 -6.24
C ALA A 30 5.18 -16.62 -7.60
N GLN A 31 6.35 -17.03 -8.10
CA GLN A 31 6.46 -17.79 -9.34
C GLN A 31 5.72 -19.15 -9.25
N LYS A 32 5.88 -19.90 -8.15
CA LYS A 32 5.17 -21.18 -7.94
C LYS A 32 3.66 -21.01 -7.93
N ARG A 33 3.16 -19.87 -7.44
CA ARG A 33 1.73 -19.52 -7.43
C ARG A 33 1.23 -18.98 -8.76
N GLY A 34 2.10 -18.80 -9.76
CA GLY A 34 1.73 -18.30 -11.08
C GLY A 34 1.47 -16.80 -11.13
N VAL A 35 2.12 -16.02 -10.23
CA VAL A 35 2.07 -14.57 -10.29
C VAL A 35 2.76 -14.08 -11.56
N ALA A 36 2.09 -13.25 -12.34
CA ALA A 36 2.61 -12.68 -13.57
C ALA A 36 3.28 -11.32 -13.35
N PHE A 37 2.75 -10.51 -12.41
CA PHE A 37 3.32 -9.23 -12.00
C PHE A 37 3.47 -9.23 -10.47
N TYR A 38 4.69 -9.08 -10.02
CA TYR A 38 5.06 -9.09 -8.61
C TYR A 38 5.81 -7.81 -8.23
N GLY A 39 5.26 -7.04 -7.32
CA GLY A 39 5.82 -5.78 -6.85
C GLY A 39 6.48 -5.93 -5.48
N PHE A 40 7.78 -5.61 -5.39
CA PHE A 40 8.41 -5.31 -4.12
C PHE A 40 8.13 -3.85 -3.75
N SER A 41 7.64 -3.61 -2.55
CA SER A 41 7.25 -2.28 -2.06
C SER A 41 7.72 -2.07 -0.63
N GLU A 42 9.03 -2.15 -0.42
CA GLU A 42 9.60 -2.07 0.92
C GLU A 42 9.27 -0.73 1.61
N HIS A 43 9.18 -0.76 2.93
CA HIS A 43 8.84 0.39 3.75
C HIS A 43 9.89 1.50 3.72
N PHE A 44 9.44 2.73 3.50
CA PHE A 44 10.22 3.96 3.65
C PHE A 44 9.42 4.94 4.53
N ASP A 45 9.61 4.83 5.84
CA ASP A 45 8.95 5.67 6.84
C ASP A 45 9.98 6.63 7.45
N TYR A 46 10.33 7.69 6.71
CA TYR A 46 11.34 8.65 7.14
C TYR A 46 10.91 9.58 8.28
N ASP A 47 9.62 9.57 8.63
CA ASP A 47 9.05 10.43 9.65
C ASP A 47 9.17 9.89 11.07
N TYR A 48 9.68 8.68 11.27
CA TYR A 48 9.81 8.13 12.62
C TYR A 48 10.70 9.02 13.49
N ASP A 49 10.10 9.56 14.54
CA ASP A 49 10.73 10.47 15.47
C ASP A 49 11.35 9.70 16.65
N ILE A 50 12.69 9.56 16.62
CA ILE A 50 13.43 8.86 17.68
C ILE A 50 13.20 9.47 19.08
N ALA A 51 12.79 10.75 19.17
CA ALA A 51 12.47 11.38 20.43
C ALA A 51 11.16 10.88 21.05
N LYS A 52 10.28 10.27 20.25
CA LYS A 52 8.99 9.69 20.66
C LYS A 52 9.06 8.19 20.94
N MET A 53 10.19 7.57 20.70
CA MET A 53 10.43 6.16 20.97
C MET A 53 11.82 5.94 21.55
N SER A 54 12.02 4.81 22.22
CA SER A 54 13.36 4.42 22.68
C SER A 54 14.26 4.13 21.50
N LYS A 55 15.58 4.20 21.73
CA LYS A 55 16.56 3.82 20.70
C LYS A 55 16.37 2.38 20.22
N GLU A 56 16.01 1.46 21.14
CA GLU A 56 15.78 0.05 20.81
C GLU A 56 14.54 -0.12 19.91
N GLU A 57 13.46 0.60 20.20
CA GLU A 57 12.27 0.62 19.34
C GLU A 57 12.56 1.19 17.97
N TYR A 58 13.30 2.32 17.91
CA TYR A 58 13.70 2.92 16.63
C TYR A 58 14.57 1.96 15.80
N ASP A 59 15.60 1.35 16.43
CA ASP A 59 16.46 0.38 15.75
C ASP A 59 15.67 -0.85 15.27
N SER A 60 14.59 -1.23 15.98
CA SER A 60 13.70 -2.35 15.58
C SER A 60 12.76 -2.02 14.43
N THR A 61 12.54 -0.75 14.12
CA THR A 61 11.72 -0.28 12.99
C THR A 61 12.58 0.18 11.82
N ARG A 62 13.91 0.11 11.95
CA ARG A 62 14.83 0.53 10.92
C ARG A 62 14.89 -0.49 9.80
N ASN A 63 14.59 -0.05 8.60
CA ASN A 63 14.74 -0.84 7.39
C ASN A 63 16.22 -1.01 7.01
N GLY A 64 16.47 -1.93 6.09
CA GLY A 64 17.77 -2.14 5.47
C GLY A 64 18.26 -0.92 4.68
N ASP A 65 19.47 -1.03 4.12
CA ASP A 65 20.03 0.04 3.28
C ASP A 65 19.22 0.20 1.98
N GLU A 66 18.85 1.44 1.69
CA GLU A 66 18.06 1.78 0.48
C GLU A 66 18.78 1.39 -0.80
N GLY A 67 20.09 1.65 -0.88
CA GLY A 67 20.90 1.34 -2.06
C GLY A 67 21.04 -0.15 -2.29
N GLU A 68 21.25 -0.91 -1.22
CA GLU A 68 21.30 -2.38 -1.28
C GLU A 68 19.95 -2.95 -1.74
N TYR A 69 18.83 -2.44 -1.22
CA TYR A 69 17.50 -2.86 -1.63
C TYR A 69 17.26 -2.66 -3.13
N PHE A 70 17.40 -1.43 -3.61
CA PHE A 70 17.15 -1.12 -5.01
C PHE A 70 18.08 -1.88 -5.96
N HIS A 71 19.37 -2.02 -5.58
CA HIS A 71 20.35 -2.76 -6.37
C HIS A 71 19.99 -4.26 -6.44
N ALA A 72 19.75 -4.88 -5.31
CA ALA A 72 19.42 -6.32 -5.24
C ALA A 72 18.11 -6.65 -5.99
N THR A 73 17.08 -5.82 -5.81
CA THR A 73 15.78 -6.05 -6.47
C THR A 73 15.84 -5.80 -7.97
N ARG A 74 16.67 -4.85 -8.45
CA ARG A 74 16.91 -4.67 -9.90
C ARG A 74 17.61 -5.89 -10.50
N HIS A 75 18.56 -6.50 -9.81
CA HIS A 75 19.16 -7.76 -10.26
C HIS A 75 18.13 -8.89 -10.33
N LEU A 76 17.25 -9.02 -9.33
CA LEU A 76 16.15 -9.99 -9.41
C LEU A 76 15.21 -9.71 -10.59
N GLN A 77 14.92 -8.45 -10.88
CA GLN A 77 14.11 -8.06 -12.04
C GLN A 77 14.76 -8.52 -13.36
N GLU A 78 16.07 -8.39 -13.49
CA GLU A 78 16.85 -8.84 -14.65
C GLU A 78 16.90 -10.38 -14.74
N ASP A 79 17.20 -11.05 -13.62
CA ASP A 79 17.34 -12.52 -13.55
C ASP A 79 16.03 -13.27 -13.88
N TYR A 80 14.90 -12.64 -13.58
CA TYR A 80 13.57 -13.22 -13.80
C TYR A 80 12.88 -12.70 -15.07
N GLU A 81 13.60 -11.94 -15.92
CA GLU A 81 13.03 -11.44 -17.18
C GLU A 81 12.50 -12.58 -18.06
N GLY A 82 11.27 -12.46 -18.54
CA GLY A 82 10.60 -13.49 -19.32
C GLY A 82 9.99 -14.64 -18.50
N VAL A 83 10.21 -14.66 -17.18
CA VAL A 83 9.63 -15.66 -16.26
C VAL A 83 8.49 -15.06 -15.45
N ILE A 84 8.74 -13.94 -14.79
CA ILE A 84 7.77 -13.16 -14.02
C ILE A 84 8.13 -11.69 -14.14
N ASN A 85 7.15 -10.81 -14.28
CA ASN A 85 7.39 -9.38 -14.32
C ASN A 85 7.59 -8.85 -12.88
N VAL A 86 8.85 -8.68 -12.50
CA VAL A 86 9.21 -8.10 -11.20
C VAL A 86 9.17 -6.58 -11.32
N ALA A 87 8.38 -5.91 -10.49
CA ALA A 87 8.34 -4.46 -10.36
C ALA A 87 9.08 -4.04 -9.08
N VAL A 88 10.04 -3.13 -9.23
CA VAL A 88 10.83 -2.59 -8.12
C VAL A 88 10.18 -1.29 -7.66
N GLY A 89 9.45 -1.34 -6.57
CA GLY A 89 8.72 -0.21 -6.01
C GLY A 89 9.21 0.19 -4.62
N ALA A 90 8.44 1.04 -3.97
CA ALA A 90 8.60 1.39 -2.57
C ALA A 90 7.26 1.81 -1.98
N GLU A 91 7.06 1.59 -0.69
CA GLU A 91 5.96 2.14 0.07
C GLU A 91 6.45 3.33 0.88
N PHE A 92 5.99 4.53 0.53
CA PHE A 92 6.32 5.77 1.23
C PHE A 92 5.26 6.08 2.29
N GLY A 93 5.68 6.12 3.56
CA GLY A 93 4.84 6.52 4.67
C GLY A 93 4.68 8.04 4.72
N TYR A 94 3.52 8.54 4.35
CA TYR A 94 3.22 9.98 4.28
C TYR A 94 3.58 10.71 5.57
N SER A 95 4.19 11.87 5.42
CA SER A 95 4.45 12.85 6.49
C SER A 95 4.01 14.24 6.09
N GLU A 96 3.54 15.03 7.06
CA GLU A 96 3.27 16.45 6.87
C GLU A 96 4.54 17.34 6.88
N LYS A 97 5.72 16.75 7.23
CA LYS A 97 7.00 17.46 7.30
C LYS A 97 7.60 17.64 5.90
N GLU A 98 7.81 18.87 5.47
CA GLU A 98 8.41 19.19 4.16
C GLU A 98 9.79 18.53 3.95
N GLU A 99 10.60 18.43 5.01
CA GLU A 99 11.90 17.76 4.97
C GLU A 99 11.76 16.28 4.61
N VAL A 100 10.78 15.58 5.19
CA VAL A 100 10.49 14.16 4.92
C VAL A 100 9.98 13.99 3.49
N GLN A 101 9.07 14.85 3.06
CA GLN A 101 8.56 14.86 1.67
C GLN A 101 9.69 15.12 0.67
N GLY A 102 10.61 16.03 0.98
CA GLY A 102 11.81 16.28 0.17
C GLY A 102 12.73 15.07 0.08
N ARG A 103 12.85 14.28 1.15
CA ARG A 103 13.61 13.04 1.14
C ARG A 103 12.96 11.97 0.24
N TYR A 104 11.64 11.80 0.27
CA TYR A 104 10.91 10.92 -0.65
C TYR A 104 11.14 11.32 -2.11
N ALA A 105 11.07 12.62 -2.42
CA ALA A 105 11.36 13.12 -3.75
C ALA A 105 12.81 12.78 -4.18
N ALA A 106 13.78 12.96 -3.30
CA ALA A 106 15.19 12.63 -3.57
C ALA A 106 15.41 11.12 -3.77
N THR A 107 14.75 10.27 -2.99
CA THR A 107 14.81 8.81 -3.14
C THR A 107 14.23 8.39 -4.49
N TYR A 108 13.08 8.93 -4.88
CA TYR A 108 12.48 8.67 -6.19
C TYR A 108 13.42 9.08 -7.33
N GLU A 109 13.98 10.28 -7.29
CA GLU A 109 14.89 10.79 -8.32
C GLU A 109 16.18 9.95 -8.43
N LYS A 110 16.70 9.49 -7.30
CA LYS A 110 17.95 8.72 -7.23
C LYS A 110 17.81 7.29 -7.76
N TYR A 111 16.75 6.58 -7.36
CA TYR A 111 16.62 5.15 -7.63
C TYR A 111 15.62 4.81 -8.74
N ARG A 112 14.76 5.77 -9.13
CA ARG A 112 13.77 5.59 -10.20
C ARG A 112 13.01 4.27 -10.10
N PRO A 113 12.32 4.03 -8.97
CA PRO A 113 11.48 2.84 -8.84
C PRO A 113 10.42 2.76 -9.96
N ASP A 114 9.93 1.56 -10.25
CA ASP A 114 8.90 1.33 -11.26
C ASP A 114 7.53 1.84 -10.79
N PHE A 115 7.31 1.89 -9.47
CA PHE A 115 6.10 2.42 -8.84
C PHE A 115 6.35 2.84 -7.40
N ILE A 116 5.45 3.68 -6.89
CA ILE A 116 5.40 4.08 -5.48
C ILE A 116 3.99 3.87 -4.95
N ILE A 117 3.89 3.22 -3.79
CA ILE A 117 2.69 3.22 -2.95
C ILE A 117 2.83 4.37 -1.94
N ASN A 118 1.85 5.26 -1.91
CA ASN A 118 1.80 6.35 -0.94
C ASN A 118 0.79 5.99 0.16
N SER A 119 1.30 5.72 1.36
CA SER A 119 0.56 5.16 2.49
C SER A 119 0.52 6.11 3.68
N VAL A 120 -0.53 6.04 4.49
CA VAL A 120 -0.64 6.78 5.76
C VAL A 120 -0.59 5.77 6.90
N HIS A 121 0.62 5.54 7.43
CA HIS A 121 0.86 4.62 8.54
C HIS A 121 0.69 5.29 9.91
N GLY A 122 0.85 6.59 9.99
CA GLY A 122 0.86 7.30 11.24
C GLY A 122 0.67 8.79 11.08
N GLY A 123 0.96 9.51 12.14
CA GLY A 123 0.98 10.96 12.17
C GLY A 123 1.98 11.45 13.21
N ASP A 124 2.45 12.68 13.06
CA ASP A 124 3.34 13.32 14.01
C ASP A 124 4.59 12.48 14.39
N GLY A 125 5.16 11.75 13.40
CA GLY A 125 6.40 10.98 13.57
C GLY A 125 6.24 9.64 14.29
N MET A 126 5.03 9.09 14.33
CA MET A 126 4.76 7.81 15.00
C MET A 126 3.72 6.99 14.24
N ASP A 127 3.93 5.68 14.12
CA ASP A 127 2.97 4.74 13.54
C ASP A 127 1.75 4.56 14.43
N PHE A 128 0.56 4.40 13.84
CA PHE A 128 -0.71 4.17 14.54
C PHE A 128 -0.71 2.90 15.41
N ILE A 129 0.11 1.91 15.13
CA ILE A 129 0.29 0.73 15.99
C ILE A 129 0.77 1.11 17.40
N ARG A 130 1.42 2.27 17.56
CA ARG A 130 1.98 2.77 18.82
C ARG A 130 1.08 3.77 19.54
N TYR A 131 -0.01 4.21 18.86
CA TYR A 131 -0.95 5.17 19.46
C TYR A 131 -1.82 4.52 20.51
N THR A 132 -2.07 5.24 21.59
CA THR A 132 -3.17 4.96 22.51
C THR A 132 -4.30 5.93 22.19
N PHE A 133 -5.30 5.45 21.45
CA PHE A 133 -6.46 6.25 21.08
C PHE A 133 -7.42 6.38 22.25
N THR A 134 -7.72 7.63 22.64
CA THR A 134 -8.63 7.99 23.74
C THR A 134 -9.80 8.84 23.27
N GLU A 135 -9.73 9.37 22.07
CA GLU A 135 -10.74 10.22 21.46
C GLU A 135 -11.90 9.39 20.91
N ARG A 136 -12.95 10.07 20.48
CA ARG A 136 -14.11 9.41 19.87
C ARG A 136 -13.74 8.90 18.47
N LYS A 137 -14.43 7.86 18.01
CA LYS A 137 -14.26 7.25 16.69
C LYS A 137 -14.26 8.30 15.57
N GLU A 138 -15.25 9.21 15.61
CA GLU A 138 -15.42 10.22 14.56
C GLU A 138 -14.22 11.16 14.48
N ASP A 139 -13.65 11.57 15.61
CA ASP A 139 -12.53 12.50 15.66
C ASP A 139 -11.25 11.84 15.12
N ILE A 140 -11.01 10.57 15.50
CA ILE A 140 -9.87 9.78 15.03
C ILE A 140 -9.97 9.51 13.51
N TYR A 141 -11.16 9.10 13.03
CA TYR A 141 -11.32 8.76 11.62
C TYR A 141 -11.29 10.00 10.73
N ARG A 142 -11.86 11.13 11.16
CA ARG A 142 -11.72 12.41 10.42
C ARG A 142 -10.27 12.91 10.40
N MET A 143 -9.53 12.73 11.50
CA MET A 143 -8.09 13.02 11.52
C MET A 143 -7.37 12.18 10.48
N TYR A 144 -7.61 10.87 10.44
CA TYR A 144 -6.99 9.96 9.47
C TYR A 144 -7.38 10.28 8.01
N LEU A 145 -8.66 10.48 7.73
CA LEU A 145 -9.14 10.85 6.39
C LEU A 145 -8.54 12.18 5.92
N ARG A 146 -8.34 13.15 6.83
CA ARG A 146 -7.63 14.39 6.52
C ARG A 146 -6.17 14.14 6.15
N LEU A 147 -5.47 13.22 6.84
CA LEU A 147 -4.10 12.84 6.46
C LEU A 147 -4.07 12.16 5.08
N ILE A 148 -4.99 11.25 4.80
CA ILE A 148 -5.15 10.65 3.45
C ILE A 148 -5.37 11.75 2.40
N ARG A 149 -6.29 12.69 2.66
CA ARG A 149 -6.57 13.77 1.69
C ARG A 149 -5.32 14.62 1.42
N LYS A 150 -4.57 14.98 2.46
CA LYS A 150 -3.32 15.73 2.33
C LYS A 150 -2.23 14.93 1.60
N SER A 151 -2.15 13.62 1.84
CA SER A 151 -1.17 12.76 1.18
C SER A 151 -1.35 12.70 -0.35
N LEU A 152 -2.51 13.06 -0.87
CA LEU A 152 -2.73 13.11 -2.31
C LEU A 152 -2.10 14.34 -2.98
N ASP A 153 -1.70 15.36 -2.22
CA ASP A 153 -1.14 16.63 -2.72
C ASP A 153 0.37 16.77 -2.43
N VAL A 154 1.08 15.66 -2.28
CA VAL A 154 2.53 15.63 -2.02
C VAL A 154 3.35 16.07 -3.24
N PRO A 155 4.57 16.62 -3.03
CA PRO A 155 5.44 17.10 -4.12
C PRO A 155 6.27 15.97 -4.77
N TYR A 156 6.15 14.73 -4.32
CA TYR A 156 6.86 13.59 -4.89
C TYR A 156 5.94 12.71 -5.73
N HIS A 157 6.55 11.91 -6.60
CA HIS A 157 5.81 10.96 -7.44
C HIS A 157 5.26 9.80 -6.60
N TYR A 158 4.03 9.37 -6.92
CA TYR A 158 3.42 8.13 -6.47
C TYR A 158 2.41 7.64 -7.51
N ASP A 159 2.12 6.34 -7.50
CA ASP A 159 1.21 5.68 -8.43
C ASP A 159 -0.03 5.16 -7.71
N ILE A 160 0.17 4.53 -6.56
CA ILE A 160 -0.85 3.82 -5.79
C ILE A 160 -1.11 4.58 -4.48
N VAL A 161 -2.37 4.71 -4.11
CA VAL A 161 -2.80 5.16 -2.78
C VAL A 161 -3.03 3.92 -1.93
N GLY A 162 -2.17 3.73 -0.92
CA GLY A 162 -2.11 2.52 -0.10
C GLY A 162 -3.30 2.39 0.86
N HIS A 163 -3.72 1.18 1.08
CA HIS A 163 -4.65 0.63 2.11
C HIS A 163 -5.45 1.66 2.93
N ILE A 164 -6.30 2.45 2.29
CA ILE A 164 -7.21 3.37 2.99
C ILE A 164 -8.04 2.59 4.00
N GLY A 165 -7.91 2.97 5.28
CA GLY A 165 -8.51 2.23 6.40
C GLY A 165 -7.49 1.58 7.33
N TYR A 166 -6.19 1.74 7.09
CA TYR A 166 -5.10 1.17 7.90
C TYR A 166 -5.27 1.40 9.41
N ILE A 167 -5.69 2.61 9.83
CA ILE A 167 -5.89 2.97 11.24
C ILE A 167 -6.91 2.05 11.94
N ALA A 168 -7.89 1.51 11.21
CA ALA A 168 -8.90 0.62 11.78
C ALA A 168 -8.32 -0.64 12.42
N ARG A 169 -7.11 -1.05 12.00
CA ARG A 169 -6.39 -2.19 12.60
C ARG A 169 -6.08 -1.97 14.09
N TYR A 170 -5.95 -0.72 14.54
CA TYR A 170 -5.36 -0.35 15.83
C TYR A 170 -6.31 0.38 16.78
N VAL A 171 -7.42 0.92 16.29
CA VAL A 171 -8.42 1.60 17.15
C VAL A 171 -9.13 0.61 18.08
N PRO A 172 -9.52 1.05 19.31
CA PRO A 172 -10.09 0.19 20.35
C PRO A 172 -11.61 -0.02 20.22
N PHE A 173 -12.24 0.44 19.12
CA PHE A 173 -13.70 0.39 18.95
C PHE A 173 -14.18 -1.00 18.56
N GLU A 174 -15.41 -1.36 18.96
CA GLU A 174 -16.08 -2.58 18.52
C GLU A 174 -16.43 -2.48 17.01
N ASP A 175 -17.09 -1.39 16.61
CA ASP A 175 -17.29 -1.05 15.21
C ASP A 175 -16.10 -0.26 14.68
N LYS A 176 -15.34 -0.89 13.78
CA LYS A 176 -14.15 -0.33 13.13
C LYS A 176 -14.38 0.08 11.67
N SER A 177 -15.63 0.07 11.21
CA SER A 177 -15.97 0.40 9.83
C SER A 177 -15.75 1.88 9.51
N PHE A 178 -15.38 2.17 8.27
CA PHE A 178 -15.49 3.51 7.67
C PHE A 178 -16.84 3.60 6.99
N SER A 179 -17.86 4.03 7.75
CA SER A 179 -19.20 4.18 7.25
C SER A 179 -19.33 5.33 6.26
N LEU A 180 -19.89 5.09 5.09
CA LEU A 180 -20.23 6.16 4.14
C LEU A 180 -21.34 7.08 4.67
N GLU A 181 -22.15 6.61 5.63
CA GLU A 181 -23.14 7.45 6.30
C GLU A 181 -22.48 8.49 7.21
N GLU A 182 -21.38 8.12 7.88
CA GLU A 182 -20.67 8.98 8.84
C GLU A 182 -19.60 9.84 8.18
N PHE A 183 -18.90 9.32 7.16
CA PHE A 183 -17.70 9.91 6.57
C PHE A 183 -17.79 10.09 5.05
N GLY A 184 -18.98 10.01 4.47
CA GLY A 184 -19.17 9.95 3.01
C GLY A 184 -18.65 11.18 2.28
N GLU A 185 -18.72 12.38 2.86
CA GLU A 185 -18.23 13.60 2.23
C GLU A 185 -16.70 13.58 2.13
N GLU A 186 -16.01 13.22 3.22
CA GLU A 186 -14.56 13.12 3.24
C GLU A 186 -14.05 11.99 2.36
N ILE A 187 -14.72 10.84 2.35
CA ILE A 187 -14.39 9.71 1.49
C ILE A 187 -14.59 10.09 0.03
N ASP A 188 -15.70 10.73 -0.33
CA ASP A 188 -15.99 11.18 -1.68
C ASP A 188 -14.92 12.18 -2.21
N ASP A 189 -14.48 13.13 -1.37
CA ASP A 189 -13.43 14.07 -1.73
C ASP A 189 -12.10 13.37 -2.03
N ILE A 190 -11.72 12.40 -1.19
CA ILE A 190 -10.54 11.56 -1.40
C ILE A 190 -10.67 10.79 -2.72
N LEU A 191 -11.76 10.06 -2.92
CA LEU A 191 -11.96 9.23 -4.11
C LEU A 191 -12.00 10.04 -5.40
N LYS A 192 -12.69 11.19 -5.40
CA LYS A 192 -12.71 12.12 -6.53
C LYS A 192 -11.31 12.69 -6.83
N THR A 193 -10.52 12.95 -5.80
CA THR A 193 -9.14 13.43 -5.96
C THR A 193 -8.24 12.34 -6.57
N ILE A 194 -8.36 11.09 -6.11
CA ILE A 194 -7.64 9.94 -6.69
C ILE A 194 -7.97 9.82 -8.19
N ILE A 195 -9.26 9.89 -8.55
CA ILE A 195 -9.73 9.82 -9.93
C ILE A 195 -9.17 11.00 -10.76
N ALA A 196 -9.28 12.22 -10.25
CA ALA A 196 -8.85 13.43 -10.96
C ALA A 196 -7.32 13.45 -11.20
N LYS A 197 -6.54 12.84 -10.31
CA LYS A 197 -5.08 12.71 -10.44
C LYS A 197 -4.64 11.47 -11.22
N ASP A 198 -5.58 10.67 -11.73
CA ASP A 198 -5.34 9.39 -12.41
C ASP A 198 -4.46 8.44 -11.60
N LYS A 199 -4.71 8.38 -10.27
CA LYS A 199 -4.01 7.47 -9.38
C LYS A 199 -4.75 6.15 -9.23
N ILE A 200 -4.02 5.14 -8.78
CA ILE A 200 -4.54 3.80 -8.55
C ILE A 200 -4.97 3.70 -7.08
N LEU A 201 -6.19 3.25 -6.82
CA LEU A 201 -6.65 2.90 -5.48
C LEU A 201 -6.21 1.47 -5.16
N GLU A 202 -5.47 1.28 -4.09
CA GLU A 202 -5.12 -0.06 -3.63
C GLU A 202 -6.34 -0.81 -3.09
N VAL A 203 -6.40 -2.11 -3.37
CA VAL A 203 -7.26 -3.09 -2.72
C VAL A 203 -6.36 -4.05 -1.96
N ASN A 204 -6.18 -3.79 -0.68
CA ASN A 204 -5.23 -4.48 0.18
C ASN A 204 -5.91 -5.56 1.00
N SER A 205 -5.36 -6.78 0.98
CA SER A 205 -5.95 -7.93 1.66
C SER A 205 -5.54 -8.09 3.13
N ALA A 206 -4.53 -7.35 3.61
CA ALA A 206 -4.02 -7.45 4.97
C ALA A 206 -4.93 -6.76 6.00
N THR A 207 -6.12 -7.28 6.17
CA THR A 207 -7.10 -6.72 7.13
C THR A 207 -6.80 -7.08 8.58
N LYS A 208 -5.84 -7.98 8.83
CA LYS A 208 -5.54 -8.52 10.19
C LYS A 208 -6.82 -9.07 10.86
N ASN A 209 -7.23 -8.49 11.98
CA ASN A 209 -8.41 -8.92 12.76
C ASN A 209 -9.68 -8.11 12.42
N LEU A 210 -9.68 -7.39 11.31
CA LEU A 210 -10.86 -6.65 10.88
C LEU A 210 -11.88 -7.60 10.22
N PRO A 211 -13.19 -7.35 10.37
CA PRO A 211 -14.22 -8.14 9.71
C PRO A 211 -14.30 -7.88 8.20
N GLN A 212 -13.72 -6.79 7.71
CA GLN A 212 -13.72 -6.41 6.30
C GLN A 212 -12.89 -7.39 5.46
N LEU A 213 -13.28 -7.57 4.21
CA LEU A 213 -12.58 -8.40 3.25
C LEU A 213 -11.22 -7.78 2.85
N CYS A 214 -11.18 -6.47 2.65
CA CYS A 214 -10.03 -5.71 2.18
C CYS A 214 -10.05 -4.27 2.72
N LEU A 215 -8.97 -3.53 2.45
CA LEU A 215 -8.84 -2.10 2.70
C LEU A 215 -8.61 -1.38 1.36
N PRO A 216 -9.42 -0.33 1.02
CA PRO A 216 -10.63 0.05 1.75
C PRO A 216 -11.73 -1.01 1.69
N ASP A 217 -12.76 -0.87 2.53
CA ASP A 217 -13.90 -1.77 2.55
C ASP A 217 -14.64 -1.80 1.21
N VAL A 218 -15.34 -2.90 0.93
CA VAL A 218 -16.07 -3.14 -0.34
C VAL A 218 -17.08 -2.03 -0.66
N ASN A 219 -17.73 -1.44 0.34
CA ASN A 219 -18.64 -0.31 0.15
C ASN A 219 -17.93 0.94 -0.37
N VAL A 220 -16.68 1.19 0.04
CA VAL A 220 -15.85 2.29 -0.46
C VAL A 220 -15.40 2.02 -1.90
N LEU A 221 -15.06 0.76 -2.23
CA LEU A 221 -14.77 0.35 -3.61
C LEU A 221 -15.98 0.49 -4.53
N GLN A 222 -17.17 0.12 -4.06
CA GLN A 222 -18.42 0.36 -4.76
C GLN A 222 -18.60 1.86 -5.04
N ARG A 223 -18.40 2.70 -4.01
CA ARG A 223 -18.51 4.16 -4.15
C ARG A 223 -17.47 4.72 -5.13
N TYR A 224 -16.25 4.23 -5.10
CA TYR A 224 -15.20 4.61 -6.06
C TYR A 224 -15.62 4.31 -7.50
N TYR A 225 -16.20 3.14 -7.74
CA TYR A 225 -16.70 2.75 -9.05
C TYR A 225 -17.87 3.65 -9.51
N GLU A 226 -18.83 3.97 -8.62
CA GLU A 226 -19.97 4.87 -8.89
C GLU A 226 -19.52 6.28 -9.26
N LEU A 227 -18.44 6.78 -8.62
CA LEU A 227 -17.83 8.08 -8.92
C LEU A 227 -17.03 8.09 -10.23
N GLY A 228 -16.92 6.95 -10.91
CA GLY A 228 -16.21 6.82 -12.19
C GLY A 228 -14.79 6.28 -12.07
N GLY A 229 -14.33 5.93 -10.87
CA GLY A 229 -13.03 5.30 -10.65
C GLY A 229 -12.96 3.91 -11.27
N ARG A 230 -11.81 3.57 -11.87
CA ARG A 230 -11.59 2.26 -12.54
C ARG A 230 -10.23 1.67 -12.25
N ASN A 231 -9.24 2.50 -11.89
CA ASN A 231 -7.89 2.05 -11.63
C ASN A 231 -7.77 1.54 -10.19
N VAL A 232 -7.76 0.22 -10.03
CA VAL A 232 -7.50 -0.45 -8.75
C VAL A 232 -6.31 -1.40 -8.89
N SER A 233 -5.46 -1.50 -7.86
CA SER A 233 -4.41 -2.52 -7.76
C SER A 233 -4.78 -3.54 -6.70
N PHE A 234 -4.18 -4.73 -6.77
CA PHE A 234 -4.23 -5.71 -5.69
C PHE A 234 -2.89 -5.72 -4.95
N GLY A 235 -2.94 -5.68 -3.62
CA GLY A 235 -1.82 -5.84 -2.72
C GLY A 235 -2.14 -6.82 -1.59
N SER A 236 -1.29 -7.82 -1.39
CA SER A 236 -1.41 -8.72 -0.23
C SER A 236 -0.83 -8.11 1.04
N ASP A 237 0.05 -7.13 0.91
CA ASP A 237 0.84 -6.54 2.00
C ASP A 237 1.55 -7.67 2.79
N SER A 238 2.12 -8.59 1.99
CA SER A 238 2.66 -9.84 2.50
C SER A 238 4.09 -9.66 2.98
N HIS A 239 4.32 -10.03 4.23
CA HIS A 239 5.64 -10.12 4.88
C HIS A 239 6.15 -11.57 4.98
N PHE A 240 5.37 -12.51 4.43
CA PHE A 240 5.63 -13.95 4.47
C PHE A 240 5.26 -14.59 3.13
N THR A 241 6.05 -15.54 2.69
CA THR A 241 5.74 -16.32 1.48
C THR A 241 4.33 -16.91 1.49
N SER A 242 3.84 -17.34 2.65
CA SER A 242 2.51 -17.96 2.80
C SER A 242 1.33 -17.01 2.54
N ARG A 243 1.55 -15.68 2.64
CA ARG A 243 0.50 -14.66 2.51
C ARG A 243 0.42 -14.03 1.10
N ILE A 244 1.34 -14.36 0.21
CA ILE A 244 1.28 -13.90 -1.20
C ILE A 244 -0.07 -14.29 -1.80
N LEU A 245 -0.78 -13.33 -2.44
CA LEU A 245 -2.13 -13.49 -3.00
C LEU A 245 -3.22 -13.82 -1.94
N ASP A 246 -3.01 -13.52 -0.66
CA ASP A 246 -4.01 -13.79 0.39
C ASP A 246 -5.37 -13.16 0.04
N LYS A 247 -6.47 -13.91 0.19
CA LYS A 247 -7.86 -13.50 -0.13
C LYS A 247 -8.09 -12.98 -1.56
N ARG A 248 -7.15 -13.16 -2.49
CA ARG A 248 -7.26 -12.57 -3.82
C ARG A 248 -8.50 -13.05 -4.57
N GLU A 249 -8.87 -14.33 -4.45
CA GLU A 249 -10.02 -14.88 -5.17
C GLU A 249 -11.33 -14.22 -4.71
N GLU A 250 -11.50 -14.06 -3.41
CA GLU A 250 -12.67 -13.42 -2.80
C GLU A 250 -12.74 -11.93 -3.17
N ILE A 251 -11.59 -11.23 -3.14
CA ILE A 251 -11.49 -9.81 -3.51
C ILE A 251 -11.83 -9.63 -4.99
N VAL A 252 -11.27 -10.45 -5.87
CA VAL A 252 -11.57 -10.39 -7.31
C VAL A 252 -13.05 -10.69 -7.57
N ALA A 253 -13.66 -11.63 -6.84
CA ALA A 253 -15.08 -11.89 -6.96
C ALA A 253 -15.93 -10.66 -6.56
N ALA A 254 -15.57 -9.97 -5.48
CA ALA A 254 -16.21 -8.73 -5.05
C ALA A 254 -16.02 -7.60 -6.07
N LEU A 255 -14.80 -7.41 -6.60
CA LEU A 255 -14.54 -6.41 -7.63
C LEU A 255 -15.39 -6.65 -8.90
N LYS A 256 -15.53 -7.89 -9.34
CA LYS A 256 -16.41 -8.25 -10.48
C LYS A 256 -17.87 -7.97 -10.20
N GLN A 257 -18.35 -8.24 -8.99
CA GLN A 257 -19.74 -7.92 -8.59
C GLN A 257 -20.00 -6.41 -8.62
N ILE A 258 -19.01 -5.58 -8.27
CA ILE A 258 -19.08 -4.12 -8.40
C ILE A 258 -19.11 -3.69 -9.87
N GLY A 259 -18.42 -4.41 -10.75
CA GLY A 259 -18.34 -4.11 -12.19
C GLY A 259 -16.92 -3.87 -12.70
N PHE A 260 -15.88 -4.03 -11.89
CA PHE A 260 -14.51 -3.98 -12.37
C PHE A 260 -14.21 -5.15 -13.30
N THR A 261 -13.49 -4.89 -14.38
CA THR A 261 -13.12 -5.88 -15.39
C THR A 261 -11.60 -6.11 -15.46
N TYR A 262 -10.81 -5.25 -14.82
CA TYR A 262 -9.36 -5.34 -14.78
C TYR A 262 -8.80 -4.81 -13.46
N ILE A 263 -7.58 -5.22 -13.16
CA ILE A 263 -6.69 -4.65 -12.15
C ILE A 263 -5.61 -3.87 -12.88
N THR A 264 -5.24 -2.71 -12.37
CA THR A 264 -4.20 -1.83 -12.91
C THR A 264 -2.87 -2.11 -12.21
N VAL A 265 -1.84 -2.36 -13.00
CA VAL A 265 -0.47 -2.63 -12.54
C VAL A 265 0.43 -1.51 -13.05
N PRO A 266 1.05 -0.70 -12.19
CA PRO A 266 2.10 0.22 -12.59
C PRO A 266 3.39 -0.58 -12.83
N PHE A 267 3.92 -0.51 -14.04
CA PHE A 267 5.12 -1.25 -14.43
C PHE A 267 5.92 -0.50 -15.49
N LYS A 268 7.17 -0.22 -15.19
CA LYS A 268 8.12 0.46 -16.11
C LYS A 268 7.54 1.75 -16.73
N GLY A 269 6.85 2.55 -15.93
CA GLY A 269 6.28 3.85 -16.35
C GLY A 269 4.94 3.77 -17.06
N GLU A 270 4.32 2.60 -17.16
CA GLU A 270 3.01 2.39 -17.78
C GLU A 270 2.00 1.81 -16.79
N TYR A 271 0.71 2.07 -17.02
CA TYR A 271 -0.39 1.44 -16.29
C TYR A 271 -0.99 0.31 -17.12
N ILE A 272 -0.57 -0.92 -16.80
CA ILE A 272 -1.00 -2.13 -17.50
C ILE A 272 -2.34 -2.60 -16.94
N LYS A 273 -3.33 -2.84 -17.81
CA LYS A 273 -4.64 -3.39 -17.42
C LYS A 273 -4.62 -4.90 -17.54
N VAL A 274 -4.76 -5.58 -16.40
CA VAL A 274 -4.80 -7.04 -16.30
C VAL A 274 -6.25 -7.47 -16.06
N GLU A 275 -6.85 -8.19 -17.00
CA GLU A 275 -8.23 -8.68 -16.90
C GLU A 275 -8.42 -9.63 -15.70
N ILE A 276 -9.57 -9.52 -15.02
CA ILE A 276 -9.91 -10.34 -13.84
C ILE A 276 -11.15 -11.21 -14.08
#